data_ab5f15cd427dc840fc746ed1366f1509
#
_entry.id   ab5f15cd427dc840fc746ed1366f1509
#
_cell.length_a   1.000
_cell.length_b   1.000
_cell.length_c   1.000
_cell.angle_alpha   90.00
_cell.angle_beta   90.00
_cell.angle_gamma   90.00
#
_symmetry.space_group_name_H-M   'P 1'
#
loop_
_entity.id
_entity.type
_entity.pdbx_description
1 polymer ?
#
loop_
_entity_poly.entity_id
_entity_poly.type
_entity_poly.pdbx_seq_one_letter_code
_entity_poly.pdbx_strand_id
1 'polypeptide(L)'
;MGIIKAFKLGFDYLKYDEDGNVQDTQRAVNDVNLDIEAGQFVAVLGHNGSGKSTLAKHLNALLLPTEGTLWVDGIDTSKEPELWKVRQKAGMVFQNPDNQIIGTVVEEDVGFGPENMGVPTEKIWERVDESLKKTGMTSYRYHSPNKLSGGQKQRVAIAGVMAMRPKCIILDEPTAMLDPNGRKEVLEAVSDLNRREGVTVILITHYMEEVVHADKVYVMDNGEVVMQGTPREIFSQVELDVPQVTLLAHELHKAGVDVPEGILTTEELVNALCQ
;
A
#
# COMPACT_ATOMS: atom_id res chain seq x y z
N MET A 1 -9.19 17.48 6.35
CA MET A 1 -9.07 16.62 7.56
C MET A 1 -8.45 15.31 7.08
N GLY A 2 -7.32 14.90 7.64
CA GLY A 2 -6.60 13.72 7.18
C GLY A 2 -7.47 12.47 7.24
N ILE A 3 -7.34 11.59 6.26
CA ILE A 3 -8.07 10.32 6.23
C ILE A 3 -7.50 9.32 7.23
N ILE A 4 -6.18 9.39 7.48
CA ILE A 4 -5.48 8.59 8.50
C ILE A 4 -4.66 9.53 9.37
N LYS A 5 -4.80 9.38 10.68
CA LYS A 5 -4.02 10.14 11.65
C LYS A 5 -3.60 9.22 12.78
N ALA A 6 -2.29 9.07 12.96
CA ALA A 6 -1.69 8.33 14.06
C ALA A 6 -0.90 9.31 14.95
N PHE A 7 -1.01 9.11 16.25
CA PHE A 7 -0.25 9.87 17.24
C PHE A 7 0.37 8.92 18.26
N LYS A 8 1.70 8.89 18.30
CA LYS A 8 2.50 8.03 19.18
C LYS A 8 2.08 6.56 19.12
N LEU A 9 1.76 6.09 17.89
CA LEU A 9 1.31 4.73 17.69
C LEU A 9 2.40 3.75 18.08
N GLY A 10 2.08 2.84 18.98
CA GLY A 10 2.96 1.77 19.43
C GLY A 10 2.25 0.41 19.41
N PHE A 11 3.03 -0.64 19.13
CA PHE A 11 2.52 -2.00 19.14
C PHE A 11 3.59 -3.02 19.50
N ASP A 12 3.21 -3.92 20.42
CA ASP A 12 4.03 -5.02 20.89
C ASP A 12 3.38 -6.38 20.52
N TYR A 13 4.17 -7.26 19.89
CA TYR A 13 3.80 -8.68 19.80
C TYR A 13 4.18 -9.38 21.10
N LEU A 14 3.21 -10.05 21.70
CA LEU A 14 3.41 -10.85 22.88
C LEU A 14 3.59 -12.32 22.50
N LYS A 15 4.64 -12.95 22.97
CA LYS A 15 4.85 -14.38 22.85
C LYS A 15 4.55 -15.05 24.20
N TYR A 16 3.70 -16.05 24.17
CA TYR A 16 3.26 -16.77 25.37
C TYR A 16 3.98 -18.13 25.46
N ASP A 17 4.25 -18.56 26.68
CA ASP A 17 4.71 -19.92 26.98
C ASP A 17 3.51 -20.91 26.98
N GLU A 18 3.80 -22.19 27.23
CA GLU A 18 2.78 -23.25 27.27
C GLU A 18 1.77 -23.07 28.44
N ASP A 19 2.14 -22.34 29.48
CA ASP A 19 1.31 -22.03 30.65
C ASP A 19 0.48 -20.74 30.47
N GLY A 20 0.63 -20.04 29.33
CA GLY A 20 -0.09 -18.80 29.01
C GLY A 20 0.51 -17.52 29.63
N ASN A 21 1.73 -17.58 30.16
CA ASN A 21 2.45 -16.39 30.62
C ASN A 21 3.20 -15.73 29.48
N VAL A 22 3.36 -14.41 29.54
CA VAL A 22 4.17 -13.67 28.56
C VAL A 22 5.64 -14.06 28.72
N GLN A 23 6.18 -14.76 27.72
CA GLN A 23 7.57 -15.20 27.66
C GLN A 23 8.48 -14.14 27.07
N ASP A 24 7.99 -13.41 26.05
CA ASP A 24 8.77 -12.43 25.32
C ASP A 24 7.86 -11.33 24.78
N THR A 25 8.42 -10.15 24.59
CA THR A 25 7.71 -8.97 24.04
C THR A 25 8.57 -8.34 22.95
N GLN A 26 8.04 -8.30 21.73
CA GLN A 26 8.73 -7.71 20.60
C GLN A 26 8.04 -6.42 20.17
N ARG A 27 8.71 -5.27 20.38
CA ARG A 27 8.27 -3.98 19.85
C ARG A 27 8.34 -3.99 18.33
N ALA A 28 7.21 -3.82 17.65
CA ALA A 28 7.11 -3.87 16.20
C ALA A 28 6.80 -2.50 15.59
N VAL A 29 6.11 -1.63 16.33
CA VAL A 29 5.86 -0.22 15.99
C VAL A 29 6.12 0.62 17.23
N ASN A 30 6.88 1.71 17.07
CA ASN A 30 7.32 2.55 18.18
C ASN A 30 7.16 4.05 17.84
N ASP A 31 6.35 4.75 18.64
CA ASP A 31 6.10 6.20 18.56
C ASP A 31 5.82 6.73 17.14
N VAL A 32 5.09 5.95 16.30
CA VAL A 32 4.80 6.33 14.92
C VAL A 32 3.75 7.42 14.87
N ASN A 33 4.07 8.49 14.14
CA ASN A 33 3.19 9.62 13.89
C ASN A 33 2.93 9.72 12.38
N LEU A 34 1.65 9.69 11.97
CA LEU A 34 1.21 9.80 10.58
C LEU A 34 0.12 10.85 10.44
N ASP A 35 0.16 11.57 9.33
CA ASP A 35 -0.93 12.43 8.88
C ASP A 35 -1.03 12.30 7.35
N ILE A 36 -2.12 11.67 6.87
CA ILE A 36 -2.37 11.35 5.48
C ILE A 36 -3.67 12.00 5.05
N GLU A 37 -3.61 12.86 4.05
CA GLU A 37 -4.75 13.56 3.48
C GLU A 37 -5.52 12.66 2.51
N ALA A 38 -6.82 12.95 2.35
CA ALA A 38 -7.64 12.24 1.37
C ALA A 38 -7.15 12.51 -0.07
N GLY A 39 -7.10 11.45 -0.88
CA GLY A 39 -6.66 11.50 -2.28
C GLY A 39 -5.15 11.47 -2.47
N GLN A 40 -4.33 11.50 -1.40
CA GLN A 40 -2.88 11.36 -1.54
C GLN A 40 -2.48 9.93 -1.96
N PHE A 41 -1.39 9.86 -2.72
CA PHE A 41 -0.61 8.65 -2.92
C PHE A 41 0.58 8.69 -1.94
N VAL A 42 0.51 7.88 -0.88
CA VAL A 42 1.54 7.81 0.16
C VAL A 42 2.29 6.49 0.05
N ALA A 43 3.61 6.53 0.19
CA ALA A 43 4.44 5.34 0.28
C ALA A 43 5.02 5.17 1.69
N VAL A 44 5.10 3.94 2.16
CA VAL A 44 5.84 3.54 3.36
C VAL A 44 6.99 2.64 2.93
N LEU A 45 8.20 3.18 3.01
CA LEU A 45 9.44 2.55 2.58
C LEU A 45 10.22 2.04 3.79
N GLY A 46 10.98 0.96 3.63
CA GLY A 46 11.89 0.43 4.65
C GLY A 46 12.30 -1.01 4.35
N HIS A 47 13.33 -1.49 5.00
CA HIS A 47 13.81 -2.86 4.84
C HIS A 47 12.85 -3.89 5.45
N ASN A 48 13.08 -5.18 5.19
CA ASN A 48 12.30 -6.26 5.79
C ASN A 48 12.51 -6.28 7.31
N GLY A 49 11.40 -6.39 8.06
CA GLY A 49 11.42 -6.36 9.52
C GLY A 49 11.33 -4.95 10.14
N SER A 50 11.29 -3.87 9.35
CA SER A 50 11.19 -2.50 9.89
C SER A 50 9.82 -2.12 10.48
N GLY A 51 8.82 -3.03 10.47
CA GLY A 51 7.49 -2.78 11.06
C GLY A 51 6.40 -2.37 10.07
N LYS A 52 6.69 -2.21 8.78
CA LYS A 52 5.74 -1.73 7.74
C LYS A 52 4.44 -2.53 7.66
N SER A 53 4.52 -3.86 7.54
CA SER A 53 3.32 -4.71 7.45
C SER A 53 2.52 -4.72 8.75
N THR A 54 3.18 -4.52 9.90
CA THR A 54 2.50 -4.33 11.18
C THR A 54 1.75 -3.00 11.18
N LEU A 55 2.39 -1.92 10.73
CA LEU A 55 1.73 -0.62 10.55
C LEU A 55 0.53 -0.73 9.58
N ALA A 56 0.70 -1.39 8.42
CA ALA A 56 -0.39 -1.61 7.46
C ALA A 56 -1.63 -2.23 8.11
N LYS A 57 -1.44 -3.26 8.93
CA LYS A 57 -2.52 -3.95 9.64
C LYS A 57 -3.23 -3.05 10.67
N HIS A 58 -2.53 -2.06 11.25
CA HIS A 58 -3.17 -1.05 12.11
C HIS A 58 -4.06 -0.12 11.29
N LEU A 59 -3.59 0.33 10.12
CA LEU A 59 -4.34 1.26 9.27
C LEU A 59 -5.69 0.70 8.78
N ASN A 60 -5.83 -0.64 8.75
CA ASN A 60 -7.09 -1.33 8.46
C ASN A 60 -7.78 -1.87 9.72
N ALA A 61 -7.27 -1.60 10.92
CA ALA A 61 -7.73 -2.12 12.19
C ALA A 61 -7.80 -3.68 12.25
N LEU A 62 -6.87 -4.36 11.58
CA LEU A 62 -6.62 -5.79 11.79
C LEU A 62 -5.81 -6.02 13.06
N LEU A 63 -4.94 -5.07 13.41
CA LEU A 63 -4.27 -4.96 14.70
C LEU A 63 -4.71 -3.67 15.37
N LEU A 64 -4.81 -3.68 16.68
CA LEU A 64 -5.13 -2.51 17.48
C LEU A 64 -3.88 -2.03 18.22
N PRO A 65 -3.68 -0.71 18.34
CA PRO A 65 -2.53 -0.16 19.06
C PRO A 65 -2.47 -0.66 20.50
N THR A 66 -1.25 -0.97 20.99
CA THR A 66 -1.01 -1.16 22.43
C THR A 66 -0.76 0.18 23.13
N GLU A 67 -0.29 1.18 22.38
CA GLU A 67 -0.04 2.55 22.83
C GLU A 67 -0.41 3.56 21.76
N GLY A 68 -0.67 4.81 22.18
CA GLY A 68 -1.02 5.89 21.28
C GLY A 68 -2.45 5.81 20.75
N THR A 69 -2.70 6.49 19.65
CA THR A 69 -4.04 6.58 19.05
C THR A 69 -3.96 6.56 17.53
N LEU A 70 -4.97 5.95 16.90
CA LEU A 70 -5.11 5.90 15.44
C LEU A 70 -6.57 6.22 15.06
N TRP A 71 -6.72 7.17 14.14
CA TRP A 71 -8.01 7.50 13.53
C TRP A 71 -7.98 7.21 12.03
N VAL A 72 -9.05 6.60 11.54
CA VAL A 72 -9.29 6.33 10.13
C VAL A 72 -10.62 6.94 9.73
N ASP A 73 -10.61 7.90 8.80
CA ASP A 73 -11.79 8.68 8.39
C ASP A 73 -12.57 9.26 9.59
N GLY A 74 -11.82 9.75 10.60
CA GLY A 74 -12.36 10.31 11.84
C GLY A 74 -12.87 9.28 12.86
N ILE A 75 -12.76 7.97 12.58
CA ILE A 75 -13.13 6.88 13.49
C ILE A 75 -11.91 6.49 14.31
N ASP A 76 -12.05 6.50 15.63
CA ASP A 76 -11.03 6.03 16.58
C ASP A 76 -10.99 4.50 16.58
N THR A 77 -9.84 3.92 16.24
CA THR A 77 -9.67 2.46 16.14
C THR A 77 -9.67 1.74 17.50
N SER A 78 -9.60 2.46 18.63
CA SER A 78 -9.77 1.88 19.95
C SER A 78 -11.22 1.47 20.27
N LYS A 79 -12.17 1.93 19.47
CA LYS A 79 -13.61 1.68 19.67
C LYS A 79 -14.05 0.43 18.91
N GLU A 80 -13.99 -0.74 19.55
CA GLU A 80 -14.34 -2.04 18.96
C GLU A 80 -15.65 -2.06 18.14
N PRO A 81 -16.77 -1.47 18.59
CA PRO A 81 -18.01 -1.50 17.82
C PRO A 81 -17.93 -0.79 16.45
N GLU A 82 -16.93 0.06 16.24
CA GLU A 82 -16.76 0.82 15.01
C GLU A 82 -15.70 0.21 14.06
N LEU A 83 -14.99 -0.84 14.46
CA LEU A 83 -13.91 -1.44 13.65
C LEU A 83 -14.40 -1.94 12.29
N TRP A 84 -15.63 -2.43 12.21
CA TRP A 84 -16.21 -2.82 10.93
C TRP A 84 -16.30 -1.63 9.96
N LYS A 85 -16.67 -0.46 10.45
CA LYS A 85 -16.72 0.77 9.64
C LYS A 85 -15.32 1.19 9.19
N VAL A 86 -14.30 1.02 10.03
CA VAL A 86 -12.89 1.28 9.66
C VAL A 86 -12.48 0.39 8.49
N ARG A 87 -12.75 -0.92 8.56
CA ARG A 87 -12.41 -1.88 7.50
C ARG A 87 -13.16 -1.62 6.18
N GLN A 88 -14.35 -1.05 6.24
CA GLN A 88 -15.08 -0.60 5.05
C GLN A 88 -14.46 0.66 4.42
N LYS A 89 -13.85 1.53 5.23
CA LYS A 89 -13.24 2.80 4.77
C LYS A 89 -11.82 2.62 4.25
N ALA A 90 -11.05 1.74 4.89
CA ALA A 90 -9.66 1.45 4.58
C ALA A 90 -9.54 -0.03 4.17
N GLY A 91 -9.63 -0.30 2.87
CA GLY A 91 -9.47 -1.64 2.34
C GLY A 91 -8.00 -2.05 2.30
N MET A 92 -7.72 -3.33 2.50
CA MET A 92 -6.34 -3.86 2.50
C MET A 92 -6.15 -4.94 1.45
N VAL A 93 -5.03 -4.87 0.74
CA VAL A 93 -4.54 -5.89 -0.19
C VAL A 93 -3.24 -6.44 0.36
N PHE A 94 -3.16 -7.76 0.49
CA PHE A 94 -2.01 -8.45 1.06
C PHE A 94 -0.94 -8.77 0.02
N GLN A 95 0.26 -9.03 0.48
CA GLN A 95 1.43 -9.36 -0.33
C GLN A 95 1.18 -10.56 -1.27
N ASN A 96 0.56 -11.62 -0.76
CA ASN A 96 0.25 -12.82 -1.54
C ASN A 96 -1.24 -12.86 -1.88
N PRO A 97 -1.64 -12.69 -3.16
CA PRO A 97 -3.03 -12.73 -3.58
C PRO A 97 -3.69 -14.10 -3.38
N ASP A 98 -2.92 -15.20 -3.37
CA ASP A 98 -3.46 -16.54 -3.14
C ASP A 98 -4.00 -16.72 -1.71
N ASN A 99 -3.56 -15.90 -0.75
CA ASN A 99 -4.09 -15.88 0.62
C ASN A 99 -5.36 -15.02 0.75
N GLN A 100 -5.70 -14.24 -0.27
CA GLN A 100 -6.81 -13.30 -0.25
C GLN A 100 -7.96 -13.77 -1.15
N ILE A 101 -7.66 -14.31 -2.32
CA ILE A 101 -8.64 -14.80 -3.29
C ILE A 101 -9.22 -16.12 -2.80
N ILE A 102 -10.55 -16.16 -2.63
CA ILE A 102 -11.29 -17.32 -2.13
C ILE A 102 -12.30 -17.86 -3.13
N GLY A 103 -12.72 -17.04 -4.12
CA GLY A 103 -13.68 -17.39 -5.14
C GLY A 103 -13.14 -18.40 -6.16
N THR A 104 -14.02 -19.22 -6.71
CA THR A 104 -13.68 -20.15 -7.81
C THR A 104 -13.73 -19.48 -9.18
N VAL A 105 -14.44 -18.35 -9.26
CA VAL A 105 -14.58 -17.47 -10.42
C VAL A 105 -14.25 -16.03 -10.00
N VAL A 106 -13.57 -15.29 -10.87
CA VAL A 106 -13.12 -13.92 -10.59
C VAL A 106 -14.28 -13.00 -10.16
N GLU A 107 -15.42 -13.02 -10.87
CA GLU A 107 -16.54 -12.14 -10.52
C GLU A 107 -17.15 -12.43 -9.15
N GLU A 108 -17.17 -13.71 -8.74
CA GLU A 108 -17.66 -14.12 -7.42
C GLU A 108 -16.72 -13.61 -6.32
N ASP A 109 -15.41 -13.71 -6.54
CA ASP A 109 -14.41 -13.22 -5.61
C ASP A 109 -14.51 -11.71 -5.42
N VAL A 110 -14.62 -10.96 -6.52
CA VAL A 110 -14.77 -9.49 -6.48
C VAL A 110 -16.11 -9.09 -5.83
N GLY A 111 -17.17 -9.88 -6.01
CA GLY A 111 -18.49 -9.64 -5.40
C GLY A 111 -18.56 -9.95 -3.90
N PHE A 112 -17.65 -10.76 -3.39
CA PHE A 112 -17.67 -11.25 -2.00
C PHE A 112 -17.66 -10.13 -0.95
N GLY A 113 -16.82 -9.12 -1.14
CA GLY A 113 -16.74 -7.97 -0.22
C GLY A 113 -18.06 -7.20 -0.11
N PRO A 114 -18.64 -6.71 -1.23
CA PRO A 114 -19.95 -6.07 -1.25
C PRO A 114 -21.09 -6.92 -0.69
N GLU A 115 -21.07 -8.23 -0.95
CA GLU A 115 -22.07 -9.18 -0.42
C GLU A 115 -22.04 -9.20 1.11
N ASN A 116 -20.86 -9.33 1.70
CA ASN A 116 -20.68 -9.29 3.16
C ASN A 116 -21.05 -7.93 3.79
N MET A 117 -21.05 -6.86 2.98
CA MET A 117 -21.52 -5.54 3.40
C MET A 117 -23.04 -5.39 3.31
N GLY A 118 -23.77 -6.41 2.84
CA GLY A 118 -25.23 -6.37 2.65
C GLY A 118 -25.67 -5.47 1.49
N VAL A 119 -24.82 -5.28 0.48
CA VAL A 119 -25.17 -4.53 -0.72
C VAL A 119 -26.20 -5.29 -1.53
N PRO A 120 -27.29 -4.66 -2.04
CA PRO A 120 -28.27 -5.33 -2.89
C PRO A 120 -27.63 -5.98 -4.13
N THR A 121 -28.08 -7.19 -4.50
CA THR A 121 -27.47 -8.02 -5.55
C THR A 121 -27.27 -7.27 -6.87
N GLU A 122 -28.24 -6.49 -7.32
CA GLU A 122 -28.15 -5.70 -8.55
C GLU A 122 -26.97 -4.70 -8.49
N LYS A 123 -26.75 -4.06 -7.34
CA LYS A 123 -25.64 -3.14 -7.12
C LYS A 123 -24.29 -3.85 -6.93
N ILE A 124 -24.29 -5.11 -6.49
CA ILE A 124 -23.06 -5.91 -6.40
C ILE A 124 -22.47 -6.06 -7.80
N TRP A 125 -23.30 -6.51 -8.77
CA TRP A 125 -22.80 -6.74 -10.14
C TRP A 125 -22.37 -5.45 -10.84
N GLU A 126 -23.04 -4.33 -10.59
CA GLU A 126 -22.58 -3.00 -11.05
C GLU A 126 -21.18 -2.68 -10.50
N ARG A 127 -20.96 -2.87 -9.19
CA ARG A 127 -19.66 -2.63 -8.56
C ARG A 127 -18.57 -3.58 -9.04
N VAL A 128 -18.90 -4.85 -9.29
CA VAL A 128 -18.00 -5.84 -9.87
C VAL A 128 -17.53 -5.39 -11.26
N ASP A 129 -18.48 -4.99 -12.13
CA ASP A 129 -18.17 -4.49 -13.48
C ASP A 129 -17.24 -3.28 -13.44
N GLU A 130 -17.58 -2.28 -12.63
CA GLU A 130 -16.77 -1.07 -12.45
C GLU A 130 -15.35 -1.42 -11.98
N SER A 131 -15.22 -2.28 -10.97
CA SER A 131 -13.94 -2.61 -10.35
C SER A 131 -13.05 -3.42 -11.29
N LEU A 132 -13.62 -4.41 -12.00
CA LEU A 132 -12.88 -5.17 -13.00
C LEU A 132 -12.43 -4.29 -14.17
N LYS A 133 -13.24 -3.33 -14.59
CA LYS A 133 -12.86 -2.36 -15.61
C LYS A 133 -11.71 -1.47 -15.18
N LYS A 134 -11.76 -0.94 -13.94
CA LYS A 134 -10.73 -0.06 -13.37
C LYS A 134 -9.39 -0.76 -13.19
N THR A 135 -9.38 -2.06 -12.93
CA THR A 135 -8.16 -2.87 -12.76
C THR A 135 -7.72 -3.60 -14.04
N GLY A 136 -8.41 -3.38 -15.17
CA GLY A 136 -8.11 -4.02 -16.45
C GLY A 136 -8.39 -5.52 -16.48
N MET A 137 -9.31 -6.01 -15.64
CA MET A 137 -9.62 -7.43 -15.48
C MET A 137 -10.94 -7.89 -16.09
N THR A 138 -11.63 -7.04 -16.86
CA THR A 138 -12.96 -7.34 -17.44
C THR A 138 -12.97 -8.62 -18.29
N SER A 139 -11.92 -8.87 -19.11
CA SER A 139 -11.80 -10.06 -19.95
C SER A 139 -11.62 -11.36 -19.17
N TYR A 140 -11.24 -11.26 -17.90
CA TYR A 140 -11.00 -12.39 -17.01
C TYR A 140 -12.18 -12.68 -16.07
N ARG A 141 -13.28 -11.94 -16.19
CA ARG A 141 -14.45 -11.99 -15.31
C ARG A 141 -14.89 -13.41 -14.95
N TYR A 142 -15.02 -14.27 -15.97
CA TYR A 142 -15.52 -15.66 -15.84
C TYR A 142 -14.40 -16.70 -15.73
N HIS A 143 -13.15 -16.26 -15.53
CA HIS A 143 -12.03 -17.19 -15.39
C HIS A 143 -11.90 -17.67 -13.95
N SER A 144 -11.31 -18.86 -13.81
CA SER A 144 -10.85 -19.31 -12.50
C SER A 144 -9.57 -18.55 -12.11
N PRO A 145 -9.48 -18.00 -10.88
CA PRO A 145 -8.26 -17.34 -10.40
C PRO A 145 -7.00 -18.19 -10.50
N ASN A 146 -7.13 -19.50 -10.38
CA ASN A 146 -6.00 -20.45 -10.50
C ASN A 146 -5.33 -20.46 -11.88
N LYS A 147 -5.99 -19.92 -12.91
CA LYS A 147 -5.46 -19.82 -14.28
C LYS A 147 -4.83 -18.45 -14.58
N LEU A 148 -4.80 -17.54 -13.60
CA LEU A 148 -4.27 -16.20 -13.74
C LEU A 148 -2.79 -16.13 -13.37
N SER A 149 -2.05 -15.22 -14.02
CA SER A 149 -0.69 -14.86 -13.58
C SER A 149 -0.72 -14.16 -12.21
N GLY A 150 0.43 -14.07 -11.54
CA GLY A 150 0.52 -13.38 -10.24
C GLY A 150 0.03 -11.93 -10.32
N GLY A 151 0.45 -11.16 -11.34
CA GLY A 151 -0.01 -9.79 -11.54
C GLY A 151 -1.51 -9.67 -11.82
N GLN A 152 -2.09 -10.64 -12.57
CA GLN A 152 -3.53 -10.71 -12.79
C GLN A 152 -4.28 -11.02 -11.48
N LYS A 153 -3.81 -11.98 -10.68
CA LYS A 153 -4.38 -12.28 -9.36
C LYS A 153 -4.35 -11.06 -8.45
N GLN A 154 -3.23 -10.34 -8.43
CA GLN A 154 -3.09 -9.13 -7.62
C GLN A 154 -4.10 -8.05 -8.04
N ARG A 155 -4.32 -7.85 -9.35
CA ARG A 155 -5.33 -6.91 -9.84
C ARG A 155 -6.76 -7.37 -9.53
N VAL A 156 -7.03 -8.68 -9.48
CA VAL A 156 -8.31 -9.22 -8.99
C VAL A 156 -8.50 -8.91 -7.50
N ALA A 157 -7.47 -9.13 -6.67
CA ALA A 157 -7.52 -8.79 -5.25
C ALA A 157 -7.77 -7.30 -5.03
N ILE A 158 -7.12 -6.42 -5.82
CA ILE A 158 -7.38 -4.97 -5.81
C ILE A 158 -8.83 -4.69 -6.24
N ALA A 159 -9.34 -5.34 -7.30
CA ALA A 159 -10.72 -5.17 -7.73
C ALA A 159 -11.74 -5.55 -6.64
N GLY A 160 -11.50 -6.66 -5.91
CA GLY A 160 -12.34 -7.08 -4.79
C GLY A 160 -12.41 -6.04 -3.67
N VAL A 161 -11.26 -5.44 -3.33
CA VAL A 161 -11.23 -4.34 -2.36
C VAL A 161 -11.94 -3.10 -2.90
N MET A 162 -11.73 -2.73 -4.16
CA MET A 162 -12.36 -1.56 -4.79
C MET A 162 -13.87 -1.69 -4.93
N ALA A 163 -14.40 -2.91 -5.08
CA ALA A 163 -15.84 -3.16 -5.14
C ALA A 163 -16.56 -2.79 -3.83
N MET A 164 -15.86 -2.77 -2.71
CA MET A 164 -16.37 -2.25 -1.43
C MET A 164 -16.50 -0.73 -1.41
N ARG A 165 -15.91 -0.02 -2.39
CA ARG A 165 -15.86 1.45 -2.48
C ARG A 165 -15.19 2.10 -1.25
N PRO A 166 -13.97 1.68 -0.89
CA PRO A 166 -13.24 2.27 0.22
C PRO A 166 -12.80 3.70 -0.10
N LYS A 167 -12.52 4.51 0.92
CA LYS A 167 -11.90 5.83 0.78
C LYS A 167 -10.38 5.75 0.65
N CYS A 168 -9.80 4.69 1.19
CA CYS A 168 -8.36 4.42 1.20
C CYS A 168 -8.10 2.95 0.88
N ILE A 169 -7.08 2.67 0.09
CA ILE A 169 -6.56 1.33 -0.16
C ILE A 169 -5.14 1.23 0.39
N ILE A 170 -4.89 0.19 1.19
CA ILE A 170 -3.59 -0.14 1.77
C ILE A 170 -3.06 -1.35 1.03
N LEU A 171 -1.89 -1.24 0.44
CA LEU A 171 -1.26 -2.27 -0.38
C LEU A 171 0.02 -2.72 0.33
N ASP A 172 0.00 -3.90 0.92
CA ASP A 172 1.15 -4.45 1.65
C ASP A 172 2.02 -5.26 0.72
N GLU A 173 3.11 -4.66 0.23
CA GLU A 173 4.06 -5.23 -0.73
C GLU A 173 3.39 -5.92 -1.95
N PRO A 174 2.49 -5.25 -2.67
CA PRO A 174 1.62 -5.89 -3.68
C PRO A 174 2.38 -6.42 -4.89
N THR A 175 3.65 -6.10 -5.03
CA THR A 175 4.48 -6.41 -6.19
C THR A 175 5.64 -7.35 -5.88
N ALA A 176 5.85 -7.71 -4.60
CA ALA A 176 7.03 -8.46 -4.15
C ALA A 176 7.18 -9.85 -4.82
N MET A 177 6.06 -10.47 -5.21
CA MET A 177 6.04 -11.82 -5.81
C MET A 177 5.84 -11.79 -7.33
N LEU A 178 5.97 -10.61 -7.97
CA LEU A 178 5.64 -10.42 -9.38
C LEU A 178 6.90 -10.28 -10.25
N ASP A 179 6.79 -10.74 -11.48
CA ASP A 179 7.73 -10.42 -12.55
C ASP A 179 7.69 -8.92 -12.91
N PRO A 180 8.69 -8.37 -13.61
CA PRO A 180 8.74 -6.94 -13.93
C PRO A 180 7.50 -6.40 -14.66
N ASN A 181 6.90 -7.19 -15.57
CA ASN A 181 5.71 -6.78 -16.29
C ASN A 181 4.48 -6.73 -15.37
N GLY A 182 4.27 -7.78 -14.56
CA GLY A 182 3.19 -7.82 -13.59
C GLY A 182 3.29 -6.70 -12.55
N ARG A 183 4.51 -6.37 -12.11
CA ARG A 183 4.77 -5.23 -11.21
C ARG A 183 4.32 -3.92 -11.83
N LYS A 184 4.75 -3.65 -13.08
CA LYS A 184 4.36 -2.45 -13.81
C LYS A 184 2.84 -2.33 -13.96
N GLU A 185 2.17 -3.41 -14.40
CA GLU A 185 0.72 -3.43 -14.59
C GLU A 185 -0.06 -3.16 -13.28
N VAL A 186 0.41 -3.69 -12.15
CA VAL A 186 -0.20 -3.44 -10.83
C VAL A 186 0.00 -1.98 -10.40
N LEU A 187 1.21 -1.43 -10.54
CA LEU A 187 1.51 -0.04 -10.16
C LEU A 187 0.74 0.95 -11.04
N GLU A 188 0.62 0.68 -12.35
CA GLU A 188 -0.20 1.50 -13.26
C GLU A 188 -1.67 1.49 -12.83
N ALA A 189 -2.24 0.32 -12.54
CA ALA A 189 -3.61 0.21 -12.06
C ALA A 189 -3.85 0.98 -10.75
N VAL A 190 -2.93 0.88 -9.79
CA VAL A 190 -2.98 1.60 -8.51
C VAL A 190 -2.86 3.11 -8.72
N SER A 191 -1.94 3.56 -9.59
CA SER A 191 -1.78 4.98 -9.93
C SER A 191 -3.05 5.55 -10.59
N ASP A 192 -3.69 4.79 -11.47
CA ASP A 192 -4.95 5.19 -12.10
C ASP A 192 -6.10 5.31 -11.09
N LEU A 193 -6.18 4.39 -10.11
CA LEU A 193 -7.16 4.48 -9.02
C LEU A 193 -6.98 5.75 -8.18
N ASN A 194 -5.73 6.13 -7.90
CA ASN A 194 -5.46 7.38 -7.19
C ASN A 194 -5.80 8.61 -8.05
N ARG A 195 -5.18 8.71 -9.24
CA ARG A 195 -5.25 9.94 -10.08
C ARG A 195 -6.61 10.20 -10.69
N ARG A 196 -7.33 9.14 -11.12
CA ARG A 196 -8.61 9.27 -11.84
C ARG A 196 -9.81 9.16 -10.92
N GLU A 197 -9.71 8.34 -9.87
CA GLU A 197 -10.83 8.05 -8.96
C GLU A 197 -10.71 8.80 -7.63
N GLY A 198 -9.57 9.44 -7.35
CA GLY A 198 -9.32 10.17 -6.12
C GLY A 198 -9.23 9.28 -4.87
N VAL A 199 -8.99 7.98 -5.04
CA VAL A 199 -8.81 7.05 -3.92
C VAL A 199 -7.48 7.33 -3.25
N THR A 200 -7.48 7.43 -1.92
CA THR A 200 -6.22 7.51 -1.17
C THR A 200 -5.49 6.17 -1.27
N VAL A 201 -4.21 6.21 -1.62
CA VAL A 201 -3.37 5.01 -1.74
C VAL A 201 -2.27 5.05 -0.69
N ILE A 202 -2.09 3.95 0.03
CA ILE A 202 -0.96 3.72 0.91
C ILE A 202 -0.23 2.48 0.40
N LEU A 203 0.92 2.70 -0.24
CA LEU A 203 1.76 1.66 -0.79
C LEU A 203 2.89 1.33 0.18
N ILE A 204 2.93 0.11 0.66
CA ILE A 204 4.02 -0.41 1.47
C ILE A 204 4.94 -1.20 0.57
N THR A 205 6.21 -0.85 0.56
CA THR A 205 7.20 -1.48 -0.31
C THR A 205 8.62 -1.35 0.26
N HIS A 206 9.52 -2.17 -0.25
CA HIS A 206 10.97 -2.01 -0.06
C HIS A 206 11.69 -1.64 -1.37
N TYR A 207 10.94 -1.41 -2.46
CA TYR A 207 11.48 -1.02 -3.77
C TYR A 207 11.43 0.50 -3.94
N MET A 208 12.59 1.12 -4.11
CA MET A 208 12.73 2.58 -4.26
C MET A 208 12.05 3.10 -5.52
N GLU A 209 12.08 2.32 -6.60
CA GLU A 209 11.47 2.69 -7.88
C GLU A 209 9.94 2.83 -7.82
N GLU A 210 9.30 2.14 -6.86
CA GLU A 210 7.85 2.16 -6.73
C GLU A 210 7.32 3.43 -6.08
N VAL A 211 8.16 4.14 -5.33
CA VAL A 211 7.75 5.32 -4.56
C VAL A 211 8.02 6.65 -5.24
N VAL A 212 8.67 6.66 -6.41
CA VAL A 212 9.07 7.89 -7.11
C VAL A 212 7.89 8.78 -7.52
N HIS A 213 6.71 8.21 -7.63
CA HIS A 213 5.49 8.93 -8.00
C HIS A 213 4.56 9.22 -6.79
N ALA A 214 4.98 8.90 -5.58
CA ALA A 214 4.22 9.21 -4.38
C ALA A 214 4.23 10.72 -4.08
N ASP A 215 3.14 11.22 -3.50
CA ASP A 215 3.07 12.60 -3.00
C ASP A 215 3.90 12.75 -1.73
N LYS A 216 3.94 11.70 -0.90
CA LYS A 216 4.66 11.65 0.36
C LYS A 216 5.22 10.26 0.64
N VAL A 217 6.41 10.21 1.19
CA VAL A 217 7.09 8.98 1.62
C VAL A 217 7.35 9.06 3.13
N TYR A 218 7.05 7.97 3.82
CA TYR A 218 7.48 7.71 5.18
C TYR A 218 8.52 6.58 5.14
N VAL A 219 9.70 6.80 5.69
CA VAL A 219 10.75 5.77 5.80
C VAL A 219 10.70 5.18 7.18
N MET A 220 10.53 3.86 7.27
CA MET A 220 10.51 3.11 8.52
C MET A 220 11.80 2.34 8.72
N ASP A 221 12.33 2.42 9.93
CA ASP A 221 13.41 1.59 10.42
C ASP A 221 13.16 1.22 11.89
N ASN A 222 13.38 -0.04 12.26
CA ASN A 222 13.24 -0.56 13.63
C ASN A 222 11.93 -0.15 14.34
N GLY A 223 10.81 -0.13 13.59
CA GLY A 223 9.48 0.20 14.11
C GLY A 223 9.18 1.70 14.19
N GLU A 224 10.09 2.58 13.83
CA GLU A 224 9.95 4.03 13.88
C GLU A 224 9.88 4.64 12.49
N VAL A 225 9.26 5.82 12.37
CA VAL A 225 9.38 6.67 11.18
C VAL A 225 10.61 7.55 11.36
N VAL A 226 11.70 7.19 10.66
CA VAL A 226 12.98 7.89 10.74
C VAL A 226 13.06 9.10 9.82
N MET A 227 12.29 9.09 8.71
CA MET A 227 12.24 10.18 7.74
C MET A 227 10.87 10.29 7.12
N GLN A 228 10.48 11.50 6.71
CA GLN A 228 9.29 11.75 5.90
C GLN A 228 9.49 12.96 5.00
N GLY A 229 8.92 12.92 3.81
CA GLY A 229 9.02 14.00 2.83
C GLY A 229 8.53 13.57 1.46
N THR A 230 8.78 14.37 0.45
CA THR A 230 8.60 13.99 -0.95
C THR A 230 9.66 12.96 -1.37
N PRO A 231 9.43 12.17 -2.44
CA PRO A 231 10.49 11.27 -2.95
C PRO A 231 11.81 11.98 -3.21
N ARG A 232 11.79 13.21 -3.77
CA ARG A 232 13.01 13.99 -4.03
C ARG A 232 13.77 14.34 -2.76
N GLU A 233 13.07 14.76 -1.70
CA GLU A 233 13.68 15.07 -0.40
C GLU A 233 14.29 13.83 0.24
N ILE A 234 13.60 12.68 0.15
CA ILE A 234 14.09 11.41 0.73
C ILE A 234 15.33 10.93 -0.02
N PHE A 235 15.29 10.87 -1.35
CA PHE A 235 16.40 10.35 -2.15
C PHE A 235 17.56 11.34 -2.35
N SER A 236 17.44 12.60 -1.93
CA SER A 236 18.56 13.53 -1.86
C SER A 236 19.47 13.30 -0.64
N GLN A 237 19.03 12.50 0.32
CA GLN A 237 19.81 12.19 1.52
C GLN A 237 20.69 10.95 1.25
N VAL A 238 21.99 11.14 1.26
CA VAL A 238 23.05 10.21 0.77
C VAL A 238 23.14 8.86 1.49
N GLU A 239 22.43 8.66 2.61
CA GLU A 239 22.53 7.46 3.45
C GLU A 239 21.50 6.36 3.11
N LEU A 240 20.61 6.62 2.18
CA LEU A 240 19.62 5.64 1.73
C LEU A 240 20.01 5.03 0.39
N ASP A 241 19.66 3.76 0.18
CA ASP A 241 19.62 3.20 -1.17
C ASP A 241 18.69 4.09 -2.02
N VAL A 242 19.17 4.49 -3.19
CA VAL A 242 18.42 5.34 -4.12
C VAL A 242 18.07 4.56 -5.37
N PRO A 243 17.05 4.97 -6.16
CA PRO A 243 16.79 4.37 -7.46
C PRO A 243 18.05 4.31 -8.31
N GLN A 244 18.24 3.22 -9.08
CA GLN A 244 19.45 3.05 -9.91
C GLN A 244 19.70 4.21 -10.86
N VAL A 245 18.62 4.81 -11.40
CA VAL A 245 18.71 6.00 -12.26
C VAL A 245 19.24 7.22 -11.50
N THR A 246 18.87 7.39 -10.23
CA THR A 246 19.37 8.48 -9.37
C THR A 246 20.86 8.30 -9.10
N LEU A 247 21.30 7.06 -8.82
CA LEU A 247 22.71 6.74 -8.63
C LEU A 247 23.50 7.03 -9.92
N LEU A 248 22.99 6.61 -11.09
CA LEU A 248 23.61 6.91 -12.38
C LEU A 248 23.72 8.41 -12.63
N ALA A 249 22.68 9.19 -12.33
CA ALA A 249 22.71 10.65 -12.48
C ALA A 249 23.79 11.28 -11.59
N HIS A 250 23.94 10.83 -10.35
CA HIS A 250 25.02 11.27 -9.44
C HIS A 250 26.41 10.94 -10.00
N GLU A 251 26.62 9.74 -10.53
CA GLU A 251 27.91 9.35 -11.08
C GLU A 251 28.23 10.14 -12.39
N LEU A 252 27.24 10.41 -13.23
CA LEU A 252 27.38 11.26 -14.40
C LEU A 252 27.75 12.70 -14.01
N HIS A 253 27.10 13.25 -13.00
CA HIS A 253 27.40 14.58 -12.47
C HIS A 253 28.84 14.67 -11.92
N LYS A 254 29.29 13.66 -11.14
CA LYS A 254 30.68 13.54 -10.67
C LYS A 254 31.68 13.43 -11.81
N ALA A 255 31.30 12.80 -12.92
CA ALA A 255 32.12 12.68 -14.12
C ALA A 255 32.16 13.98 -14.98
N GLY A 256 31.49 15.05 -14.53
CA GLY A 256 31.46 16.34 -15.21
C GLY A 256 30.41 16.47 -16.31
N VAL A 257 29.45 15.55 -16.39
CA VAL A 257 28.29 15.65 -17.28
C VAL A 257 27.26 16.58 -16.61
N ASP A 258 26.73 17.52 -17.36
CA ASP A 258 25.71 18.47 -16.85
C ASP A 258 24.35 17.77 -16.75
N VAL A 259 24.11 17.17 -15.59
CA VAL A 259 22.85 16.47 -15.25
C VAL A 259 22.27 17.10 -13.99
N PRO A 260 20.99 17.50 -14.00
CA PRO A 260 20.34 18.08 -12.82
C PRO A 260 20.36 17.12 -11.62
N GLU A 261 20.42 17.67 -10.41
CA GLU A 261 20.24 16.90 -9.19
C GLU A 261 18.78 16.46 -9.02
N GLY A 262 18.56 15.36 -8.31
CA GLY A 262 17.23 14.88 -7.96
C GLY A 262 16.47 14.17 -9.07
N ILE A 263 17.17 13.64 -10.07
CA ILE A 263 16.61 12.72 -11.08
C ILE A 263 16.08 11.46 -10.39
N LEU A 264 14.82 11.11 -10.65
CA LEU A 264 14.15 9.95 -10.06
C LEU A 264 13.72 8.91 -11.08
N THR A 265 13.55 9.30 -12.35
CA THR A 265 13.07 8.41 -13.41
C THR A 265 14.02 8.38 -14.61
N THR A 266 14.00 7.27 -15.35
CA THR A 266 14.78 7.13 -16.58
C THR A 266 14.37 8.18 -17.62
N GLU A 267 13.09 8.55 -17.67
CA GLU A 267 12.58 9.57 -18.59
C GLU A 267 13.17 10.94 -18.26
N GLU A 268 13.24 11.31 -16.97
CA GLU A 268 13.88 12.55 -16.53
C GLU A 268 15.37 12.59 -16.95
N LEU A 269 16.10 11.48 -16.76
CA LEU A 269 17.51 11.40 -17.13
C LEU A 269 17.72 11.51 -18.65
N VAL A 270 16.93 10.79 -19.45
CA VAL A 270 16.97 10.87 -20.90
C VAL A 270 16.69 12.29 -21.39
N ASN A 271 15.65 12.94 -20.85
CA ASN A 271 15.31 14.31 -21.20
C ASN A 271 16.44 15.29 -20.84
N ALA A 272 17.14 15.08 -19.73
CA ALA A 272 18.28 15.91 -19.32
C ALA A 272 19.51 15.73 -20.25
N LEU A 273 19.75 14.51 -20.71
CA LEU A 273 20.91 14.20 -21.59
C LEU A 273 20.68 14.53 -23.06
N CYS A 274 19.42 14.66 -23.51
CA CYS A 274 19.05 14.94 -24.91
C CYS A 274 18.76 16.42 -25.18
N GLN A 275 18.94 17.31 -24.20
CA GLN A 275 18.90 18.78 -24.39
C GLN A 275 20.27 19.33 -24.70
#